data_728e1ccc9826d4a91b84c80fc88a32a6
#
_entry.id   728e1ccc9826d4a91b84c80fc88a32a6
#
_cell.length_a   1.000
_cell.length_b   1.000
_cell.length_c   1.000
_cell.angle_alpha   90.00
_cell.angle_beta   90.00
_cell.angle_gamma   90.00
#
_symmetry.space_group_name_H-M   'P 1'
#
loop_
_entity.id
_entity.type
_entity.pdbx_description
1 polymer ?
#
loop_
_entity_poly.entity_id
_entity_poly.type
_entity_poly.pdbx_seq_one_letter_code
_entity_poly.pdbx_strand_id
1 'polypeptide(L)'
;MAAGQQIIFIDGDTFPHREWVADHMKSAGERHVLCGRRVKLGPRLSPSVTAQDIEAGKFDSAFSPMILKSMLAGDTQRLGLGVRVPRPIARVLHPRPRKLMGVNFSLPKSAFVAVNGYNEEWRVYGHEDRDLELRLIRAGYPRKALLNRAVVFHLHHPERERSEETMRLIQAAEESRDVRCDRGYDLEEAFDPLG
;
A
#
# COMPACT_ATOMS: atom_id res chain seq x y z
N MET A 1 16.62 5.09 6.92
CA MET A 1 15.76 5.91 6.02
C MET A 1 15.90 5.49 4.55
N ALA A 2 14.82 5.59 3.73
CA ALA A 2 14.91 5.30 2.30
C ALA A 2 15.77 6.34 1.57
N ALA A 3 16.82 5.88 0.86
CA ALA A 3 17.77 6.77 0.15
C ALA A 3 17.31 7.16 -1.27
N GLY A 4 16.39 6.38 -1.86
CA GLY A 4 15.91 6.58 -3.24
C GLY A 4 14.97 7.78 -3.39
N GLN A 5 14.76 8.22 -4.63
CA GLN A 5 13.84 9.31 -4.97
C GLN A 5 12.36 8.87 -4.93
N GLN A 6 12.08 7.59 -5.05
CA GLN A 6 10.75 6.99 -4.95
C GLN A 6 10.70 6.09 -3.73
N ILE A 7 9.69 6.27 -2.87
CA ILE A 7 9.43 5.40 -1.72
C ILE A 7 8.28 4.48 -2.08
N ILE A 8 8.45 3.19 -1.82
CA ILE A 8 7.42 2.17 -2.01
C ILE A 8 7.13 1.54 -0.65
N PHE A 9 5.85 1.50 -0.29
CA PHE A 9 5.38 0.99 1.00
C PHE A 9 4.69 -0.36 0.82
N ILE A 10 4.94 -1.25 1.77
CA ILE A 10 4.35 -2.58 1.87
C ILE A 10 4.21 -2.97 3.35
N ASP A 11 3.11 -3.62 3.71
CA ASP A 11 2.91 -4.12 5.08
C ASP A 11 3.73 -5.40 5.32
N GLY A 12 4.12 -5.65 6.57
CA GLY A 12 4.95 -6.79 6.96
C GLY A 12 4.28 -8.16 6.83
N ASP A 13 2.95 -8.20 6.67
CA ASP A 13 2.14 -9.40 6.46
C ASP A 13 1.75 -9.60 4.98
N THR A 14 2.49 -8.96 4.07
CA THR A 14 2.31 -9.09 2.63
C THR A 14 3.59 -9.50 1.93
N PHE A 15 3.43 -10.15 0.79
CA PHE A 15 4.55 -10.42 -0.10
C PHE A 15 4.19 -10.03 -1.54
N PRO A 16 5.17 -9.48 -2.28
CA PRO A 16 4.94 -8.95 -3.60
C PRO A 16 5.15 -10.01 -4.68
N HIS A 17 4.48 -9.83 -5.82
CA HIS A 17 4.87 -10.44 -7.09
C HIS A 17 6.28 -9.96 -7.50
N ARG A 18 7.07 -10.81 -8.17
CA ARG A 18 8.46 -10.48 -8.60
C ARG A 18 8.59 -9.15 -9.36
N GLU A 19 7.58 -8.75 -10.13
CA GLU A 19 7.57 -7.51 -10.91
C GLU A 19 7.08 -6.28 -10.12
N TRP A 20 6.81 -6.40 -8.84
CA TRP A 20 6.17 -5.37 -8.05
C TRP A 20 6.94 -4.04 -8.03
N VAL A 21 8.23 -4.09 -7.70
CA VAL A 21 9.10 -2.90 -7.72
C VAL A 21 9.17 -2.30 -9.13
N ALA A 22 9.37 -3.14 -10.15
CA ALA A 22 9.44 -2.70 -11.53
C ALA A 22 8.14 -2.02 -12.00
N ASP A 23 6.98 -2.53 -11.57
CA ASP A 23 5.68 -1.94 -11.92
C ASP A 23 5.47 -0.57 -11.25
N HIS A 24 5.89 -0.41 -9.99
CA HIS A 24 5.92 0.89 -9.32
C HIS A 24 6.84 1.86 -10.06
N MET A 25 8.11 1.47 -10.29
CA MET A 25 9.10 2.33 -10.95
C MET A 25 8.69 2.73 -12.37
N LYS A 26 8.18 1.80 -13.19
CA LYS A 26 7.65 2.10 -14.53
C LYS A 26 6.45 3.03 -14.52
N SER A 27 5.74 3.15 -13.40
CA SER A 27 4.55 3.98 -13.25
C SER A 27 4.80 5.25 -12.47
N ALA A 28 5.97 5.35 -11.83
CA ALA A 28 6.42 6.49 -11.05
C ALA A 28 6.38 7.79 -11.88
N GLY A 29 6.24 8.88 -11.19
CA GLY A 29 6.25 10.24 -11.74
C GLY A 29 6.28 11.24 -10.60
N GLU A 30 6.80 12.42 -10.86
CA GLU A 30 7.13 13.43 -9.86
C GLU A 30 5.96 13.95 -9.04
N ARG A 31 4.72 13.73 -9.48
CA ARG A 31 3.53 14.36 -8.91
C ARG A 31 2.39 13.39 -8.59
N HIS A 32 2.61 12.08 -8.56
CA HIS A 32 1.54 11.14 -8.36
C HIS A 32 1.80 10.17 -7.21
N VAL A 33 0.78 9.93 -6.40
CA VAL A 33 0.72 8.83 -5.45
C VAL A 33 0.14 7.61 -6.17
N LEU A 34 0.92 6.55 -6.31
CA LEU A 34 0.49 5.31 -6.94
C LEU A 34 -0.19 4.40 -5.90
N CYS A 35 -1.45 4.10 -6.12
CA CYS A 35 -2.27 3.33 -5.19
C CYS A 35 -2.59 1.95 -5.75
N GLY A 36 -1.96 0.93 -5.19
CA GLY A 36 -2.23 -0.47 -5.48
C GLY A 36 -3.35 -1.05 -4.61
N ARG A 37 -3.50 -2.36 -4.68
CA ARG A 37 -4.42 -3.17 -3.89
C ARG A 37 -3.77 -4.52 -3.61
N ARG A 38 -4.42 -5.33 -2.77
CA ARG A 38 -3.98 -6.66 -2.38
C ARG A 38 -4.96 -7.76 -2.77
N VAL A 39 -4.44 -8.92 -3.09
CA VAL A 39 -5.18 -10.18 -3.07
C VAL A 39 -5.21 -10.65 -1.62
N LYS A 40 -6.37 -10.98 -1.07
CA LYS A 40 -6.50 -11.48 0.30
C LYS A 40 -6.43 -13.01 0.26
N LEU A 41 -5.37 -13.57 0.81
CA LEU A 41 -5.28 -15.01 1.06
C LEU A 41 -6.12 -15.35 2.30
N GLY A 42 -6.76 -16.48 2.29
CA GLY A 42 -7.62 -16.89 3.38
C GLY A 42 -6.90 -17.68 4.49
N PRO A 43 -7.65 -18.00 5.57
CA PRO A 43 -7.09 -18.68 6.74
C PRO A 43 -6.59 -20.10 6.47
N ARG A 44 -7.04 -20.75 5.39
CA ARG A 44 -6.58 -22.10 5.03
C ARG A 44 -5.28 -22.06 4.23
N LEU A 45 -5.13 -21.10 3.30
CA LEU A 45 -3.94 -21.00 2.46
C LEU A 45 -2.79 -20.31 3.18
N SER A 46 -3.04 -19.23 3.91
CA SER A 46 -2.00 -18.39 4.52
C SER A 46 -0.98 -19.16 5.37
N PRO A 47 -1.37 -20.11 6.25
CA PRO A 47 -0.39 -20.85 7.06
C PRO A 47 0.52 -21.78 6.25
N SER A 48 0.14 -22.13 5.02
CA SER A 48 0.90 -23.03 4.16
C SER A 48 1.86 -22.30 3.21
N VAL A 49 1.82 -20.98 3.17
CA VAL A 49 2.72 -20.18 2.35
C VAL A 49 4.10 -20.15 2.96
N THR A 50 5.10 -20.56 2.21
CA THR A 50 6.50 -20.55 2.65
C THR A 50 7.34 -19.59 1.81
N ALA A 51 8.49 -19.14 2.36
CA ALA A 51 9.44 -18.34 1.60
C ALA A 51 9.89 -19.06 0.31
N GLN A 52 10.09 -20.37 0.36
CA GLN A 52 10.45 -21.18 -0.80
C GLN A 52 9.38 -21.16 -1.90
N ASP A 53 8.08 -21.12 -1.54
CA ASP A 53 6.99 -21.03 -2.51
C ASP A 53 7.00 -19.67 -3.23
N ILE A 54 7.32 -18.61 -2.49
CA ILE A 54 7.43 -17.25 -3.02
C ILE A 54 8.64 -17.16 -3.95
N GLU A 55 9.80 -17.60 -3.51
CA GLU A 55 11.04 -17.63 -4.29
C GLU A 55 10.92 -18.48 -5.56
N ALA A 56 10.23 -19.63 -5.46
CA ALA A 56 9.93 -20.49 -6.61
C ALA A 56 8.91 -19.89 -7.58
N GLY A 57 8.37 -18.70 -7.31
CA GLY A 57 7.43 -18.00 -8.18
C GLY A 57 6.03 -18.60 -8.23
N LYS A 58 5.62 -19.41 -7.24
CA LYS A 58 4.26 -20.00 -7.21
C LYS A 58 3.15 -18.94 -7.13
N PHE A 59 3.47 -17.72 -6.77
CA PHE A 59 2.57 -16.58 -6.71
C PHE A 59 2.76 -15.56 -7.84
N ASP A 60 3.59 -15.87 -8.84
CA ASP A 60 3.77 -14.99 -10.01
C ASP A 60 2.64 -15.12 -11.04
N SER A 61 1.73 -16.04 -10.81
CA SER A 61 0.50 -16.16 -11.58
C SER A 61 -0.69 -16.32 -10.65
N ALA A 62 -1.71 -15.49 -10.84
CA ALA A 62 -3.00 -15.66 -10.16
C ALA A 62 -3.69 -17.01 -10.49
N PHE A 63 -3.23 -17.69 -11.55
CA PHE A 63 -3.72 -18.98 -11.99
C PHE A 63 -2.87 -20.14 -11.51
N SER A 64 -1.95 -19.94 -10.57
CA SER A 64 -1.20 -21.05 -9.99
C SER A 64 -2.18 -22.04 -9.33
N PRO A 65 -1.88 -23.37 -9.37
CA PRO A 65 -2.79 -24.38 -8.81
C PRO A 65 -3.13 -24.14 -7.34
N MET A 66 -2.19 -23.62 -6.56
CA MET A 66 -2.37 -23.30 -5.16
C MET A 66 -3.41 -22.22 -4.96
N ILE A 67 -3.31 -21.11 -5.70
CA ILE A 67 -4.25 -19.97 -5.63
C ILE A 67 -5.63 -20.37 -6.17
N LEU A 68 -5.69 -21.07 -7.31
CA LEU A 68 -6.95 -21.52 -7.89
C LEU A 68 -7.70 -22.47 -6.94
N LYS A 69 -7.01 -23.43 -6.33
CA LYS A 69 -7.63 -24.33 -5.36
C LYS A 69 -8.20 -23.56 -4.16
N SER A 70 -7.46 -22.61 -3.65
CA SER A 70 -7.89 -21.75 -2.54
C SER A 70 -9.10 -20.86 -2.91
N MET A 71 -9.10 -20.32 -4.14
CA MET A 71 -10.22 -19.54 -4.65
C MET A 71 -11.50 -20.39 -4.79
N LEU A 72 -11.40 -21.58 -5.38
CA LEU A 72 -12.53 -22.50 -5.53
C LEU A 72 -13.10 -22.94 -4.19
N ALA A 73 -12.26 -23.00 -3.16
CA ALA A 73 -12.67 -23.26 -1.78
C ALA A 73 -13.25 -22.03 -1.06
N GLY A 74 -13.39 -20.89 -1.74
CA GLY A 74 -13.88 -19.62 -1.16
C GLY A 74 -12.90 -18.97 -0.17
N ASP A 75 -11.65 -19.42 -0.14
CA ASP A 75 -10.65 -18.98 0.84
C ASP A 75 -9.90 -17.73 0.36
N THR A 76 -9.50 -17.65 -0.92
CA THR A 76 -8.85 -16.47 -1.50
C THR A 76 -9.87 -15.48 -2.05
N GLN A 77 -9.74 -14.20 -1.67
CA GLN A 77 -10.61 -13.13 -2.13
C GLN A 77 -9.88 -12.13 -3.03
N ARG A 78 -10.65 -11.46 -3.90
CA ARG A 78 -10.16 -10.42 -4.82
C ARG A 78 -9.07 -10.91 -5.78
N LEU A 79 -9.13 -12.18 -6.17
CA LEU A 79 -8.14 -12.80 -7.07
C LEU A 79 -7.97 -12.03 -8.39
N GLY A 80 -9.03 -11.41 -8.92
CA GLY A 80 -8.95 -10.57 -10.11
C GLY A 80 -7.89 -9.46 -10.04
N LEU A 81 -7.53 -9.00 -8.82
CA LEU A 81 -6.46 -8.02 -8.62
C LEU A 81 -5.05 -8.65 -8.77
N GLY A 82 -4.95 -9.97 -8.64
CA GLY A 82 -3.72 -10.74 -8.86
C GLY A 82 -3.40 -11.00 -10.32
N VAL A 83 -4.37 -10.81 -11.21
CA VAL A 83 -4.17 -10.98 -12.65
C VAL A 83 -3.45 -9.78 -13.24
N ARG A 84 -2.22 -9.96 -13.69
CA ARG A 84 -1.46 -8.89 -14.35
C ARG A 84 -1.92 -8.73 -15.81
N VAL A 85 -2.21 -7.49 -16.20
CA VAL A 85 -2.58 -7.14 -17.57
C VAL A 85 -1.63 -6.05 -18.12
N PRO A 86 -1.50 -5.91 -19.45
CA PRO A 86 -0.72 -4.82 -20.05
C PRO A 86 -1.13 -3.44 -19.53
N ARG A 87 -0.17 -2.52 -19.39
CA ARG A 87 -0.43 -1.18 -18.81
C ARG A 87 -1.54 -0.39 -19.50
N PRO A 88 -1.66 -0.37 -20.83
CA PRO A 88 -2.78 0.31 -21.47
C PRO A 88 -4.13 -0.25 -21.03
N ILE A 89 -4.25 -1.58 -20.97
CA ILE A 89 -5.48 -2.26 -20.52
C ILE A 89 -5.77 -1.94 -19.06
N ALA A 90 -4.76 -2.00 -18.18
CA ALA A 90 -4.93 -1.66 -16.76
C ALA A 90 -5.47 -0.23 -16.58
N ARG A 91 -4.99 0.74 -17.37
CA ARG A 91 -5.48 2.13 -17.36
C ARG A 91 -6.94 2.26 -17.78
N VAL A 92 -7.34 1.51 -18.80
CA VAL A 92 -8.74 1.51 -19.28
C VAL A 92 -9.66 0.84 -18.27
N LEU A 93 -9.24 -0.26 -17.66
CA LEU A 93 -10.02 -0.98 -16.64
C LEU A 93 -10.15 -0.16 -15.32
N HIS A 94 -9.16 0.66 -15.00
CA HIS A 94 -9.10 1.41 -13.74
C HIS A 94 -8.86 2.91 -13.98
N PRO A 95 -9.77 3.63 -14.63
CA PRO A 95 -9.59 5.04 -14.95
C PRO A 95 -9.69 5.94 -13.73
N ARG A 96 -10.35 5.47 -12.65
CA ARG A 96 -10.54 6.23 -11.43
C ARG A 96 -9.42 5.96 -10.41
N PRO A 97 -8.90 6.99 -9.73
CA PRO A 97 -7.95 6.79 -8.66
C PRO A 97 -8.59 5.99 -7.50
N ARG A 98 -7.76 5.26 -6.78
CA ARG A 98 -8.16 4.51 -5.57
C ARG A 98 -7.63 5.23 -4.34
N LYS A 99 -8.29 5.04 -3.19
CA LYS A 99 -7.79 5.52 -1.89
C LYS A 99 -6.43 4.89 -1.61
N LEU A 100 -5.55 5.61 -0.93
CA LEU A 100 -4.30 5.06 -0.44
C LEU A 100 -4.58 3.92 0.55
N MET A 101 -3.74 2.91 0.53
CA MET A 101 -3.71 1.80 1.49
C MET A 101 -2.23 1.46 1.75
N GLY A 102 -1.80 1.45 3.01
CA GLY A 102 -0.42 1.19 3.44
C GLY A 102 0.19 -0.06 2.85
N VAL A 103 -0.63 -1.06 2.65
CA VAL A 103 -0.24 -2.36 2.11
C VAL A 103 0.41 -2.31 0.72
N ASN A 104 0.13 -1.29 -0.10
CA ASN A 104 0.63 -1.24 -1.48
C ASN A 104 0.47 0.16 -2.09
N PHE A 105 1.43 1.01 -1.89
CA PHE A 105 1.47 2.31 -2.56
C PHE A 105 2.90 2.81 -2.75
N SER A 106 3.07 3.83 -3.57
CA SER A 106 4.34 4.54 -3.68
C SER A 106 4.14 6.00 -4.06
N LEU A 107 5.13 6.82 -3.70
CA LEU A 107 5.14 8.25 -3.97
C LEU A 107 6.59 8.77 -4.09
N PRO A 108 6.80 9.94 -4.71
CA PRO A 108 8.09 10.61 -4.68
C PRO A 108 8.52 10.93 -3.24
N LYS A 109 9.80 10.74 -2.92
CA LYS A 109 10.34 11.13 -1.60
C LYS A 109 10.07 12.61 -1.30
N SER A 110 10.16 13.48 -2.29
CA SER A 110 9.82 14.90 -2.16
C SER A 110 8.38 15.14 -1.70
N ALA A 111 7.42 14.33 -2.18
CA ALA A 111 6.03 14.40 -1.75
C ALA A 111 5.86 13.98 -0.28
N PHE A 112 6.59 12.91 0.13
CA PHE A 112 6.58 12.44 1.52
C PHE A 112 7.14 13.49 2.47
N VAL A 113 8.27 14.10 2.12
CA VAL A 113 8.91 15.18 2.89
C VAL A 113 8.04 16.43 2.93
N ALA A 114 7.40 16.80 1.82
CA ALA A 114 6.54 17.98 1.75
C ALA A 114 5.37 17.94 2.75
N VAL A 115 4.83 16.75 3.02
CA VAL A 115 3.74 16.58 3.99
C VAL A 115 4.22 16.15 5.39
N ASN A 116 5.53 16.10 5.62
CA ASN A 116 6.17 15.63 6.84
C ASN A 116 5.92 14.15 7.17
N GLY A 117 5.76 13.30 6.14
CA GLY A 117 5.61 11.86 6.33
C GLY A 117 4.31 11.44 7.01
N TYR A 118 4.35 10.32 7.72
CA TYR A 118 3.27 9.91 8.61
C TYR A 118 3.20 10.80 9.83
N ASN A 119 1.99 11.03 10.34
CA ASN A 119 1.78 11.79 11.56
C ASN A 119 2.04 10.88 12.78
N GLU A 120 3.12 11.13 13.52
CA GLU A 120 3.53 10.34 14.69
C GLU A 120 2.66 10.58 15.94
N GLU A 121 1.76 11.54 15.90
CA GLU A 121 0.71 11.68 16.91
C GLU A 121 -0.37 10.60 16.79
N TRP A 122 -0.43 9.93 15.63
CA TRP A 122 -1.35 8.83 15.36
C TRP A 122 -0.90 7.55 16.06
N ARG A 123 -1.17 7.43 17.36
CA ARG A 123 -0.72 6.31 18.21
C ARG A 123 -1.71 5.16 18.28
N VAL A 124 -2.82 5.26 17.55
CA VAL A 124 -3.88 4.27 17.50
C VAL A 124 -3.91 3.56 16.16
N TYR A 125 -4.42 2.33 16.14
CA TYR A 125 -4.49 1.54 14.92
C TYR A 125 -5.56 2.06 13.95
N GLY A 126 -5.17 2.25 12.70
CA GLY A 126 -6.03 2.45 11.54
C GLY A 126 -6.25 3.91 11.15
N HIS A 127 -6.43 4.12 9.86
CA HIS A 127 -6.62 5.42 9.21
C HIS A 127 -5.41 6.36 9.15
N GLU A 128 -4.23 5.98 9.67
CA GLU A 128 -2.97 6.69 9.49
C GLU A 128 -2.66 6.92 7.99
N ASP A 129 -2.98 5.95 7.16
CA ASP A 129 -2.89 6.04 5.69
C ASP A 129 -3.85 7.10 5.12
N ARG A 130 -5.03 7.23 5.72
CA ARG A 130 -6.04 8.18 5.26
C ARG A 130 -5.63 9.60 5.60
N ASP A 131 -5.04 9.84 6.76
CA ASP A 131 -4.47 11.12 7.13
C ASP A 131 -3.35 11.53 6.14
N LEU A 132 -2.39 10.64 5.90
CA LEU A 132 -1.33 10.85 4.92
C LEU A 132 -1.91 11.16 3.52
N GLU A 133 -2.91 10.39 3.08
CA GLU A 133 -3.59 10.60 1.79
C GLU A 133 -4.19 11.99 1.68
N LEU A 134 -4.89 12.45 2.71
CA LEU A 134 -5.53 13.76 2.73
C LEU A 134 -4.50 14.88 2.59
N ARG A 135 -3.41 14.82 3.35
CA ARG A 135 -2.33 15.81 3.29
C ARG A 135 -1.64 15.81 1.92
N LEU A 136 -1.39 14.64 1.33
CA LEU A 136 -0.82 14.53 -0.01
C LEU A 136 -1.73 15.13 -1.09
N ILE A 137 -3.04 14.90 -1.02
CA ILE A 137 -4.00 15.49 -1.97
C ILE A 137 -4.02 17.03 -1.84
N ARG A 138 -4.03 17.55 -0.61
CA ARG A 138 -3.99 19.00 -0.32
C ARG A 138 -2.68 19.63 -0.80
N ALA A 139 -1.58 18.90 -0.72
CA ALA A 139 -0.26 19.29 -1.24
C ALA A 139 -0.17 19.25 -2.79
N GLY A 140 -1.22 18.85 -3.49
CA GLY A 140 -1.24 18.78 -4.95
C GLY A 140 -0.65 17.50 -5.54
N TYR A 141 -0.57 16.41 -4.78
CA TYR A 141 -0.14 15.09 -5.24
C TYR A 141 -1.37 14.18 -5.49
N PRO A 142 -1.91 14.16 -6.72
CA PRO A 142 -3.07 13.35 -7.02
C PRO A 142 -2.75 11.86 -7.03
N ARG A 143 -3.76 11.06 -6.71
CA ARG A 143 -3.69 9.60 -6.73
C ARG A 143 -3.80 9.05 -8.14
N LYS A 144 -3.13 7.94 -8.39
CA LYS A 144 -3.22 7.16 -9.62
C LYS A 144 -3.36 5.68 -9.28
N ALA A 145 -4.32 5.00 -9.91
CA ALA A 145 -4.51 3.57 -9.70
C ALA A 145 -3.36 2.75 -10.31
N LEU A 146 -2.88 1.76 -9.57
CA LEU A 146 -1.87 0.78 -10.00
C LEU A 146 -2.41 -0.65 -9.83
N LEU A 147 -3.67 -0.87 -10.23
CA LEU A 147 -4.33 -2.17 -10.14
C LEU A 147 -3.96 -3.06 -11.34
N ASN A 148 -3.99 -4.37 -11.12
CA ASN A 148 -3.58 -5.37 -12.11
C ASN A 148 -2.14 -5.18 -12.64
N ARG A 149 -1.37 -4.40 -11.89
CA ARG A 149 0.08 -4.20 -11.90
C ARG A 149 0.53 -4.30 -10.46
N ALA A 150 1.77 -4.12 -10.11
CA ALA A 150 2.24 -4.08 -8.73
C ALA A 150 1.42 -4.97 -7.76
N VAL A 151 1.27 -6.25 -8.10
CA VAL A 151 0.43 -7.19 -7.35
C VAL A 151 1.09 -7.54 -6.03
N VAL A 152 0.31 -7.54 -4.95
CA VAL A 152 0.72 -8.07 -3.64
C VAL A 152 -0.31 -9.06 -3.11
N PHE A 153 0.15 -10.00 -2.33
CA PHE A 153 -0.65 -11.00 -1.62
C PHE A 153 -0.53 -10.73 -0.13
N HIS A 154 -1.67 -10.70 0.54
CA HIS A 154 -1.76 -10.40 1.95
C HIS A 154 -2.17 -11.67 2.71
N LEU A 155 -1.38 -12.06 3.67
CA LEU A 155 -1.64 -13.19 4.55
C LEU A 155 -2.85 -12.91 5.43
N HIS A 156 -3.58 -13.96 5.76
CA HIS A 156 -4.74 -13.85 6.63
C HIS A 156 -4.31 -13.61 8.08
N HIS A 157 -4.90 -12.61 8.68
CA HIS A 157 -4.91 -12.41 10.12
C HIS A 157 -6.28 -11.87 10.55
N PRO A 158 -6.69 -12.03 11.82
CA PRO A 158 -7.90 -11.39 12.34
C PRO A 158 -7.83 -9.88 12.16
N GLU A 159 -8.94 -9.29 11.73
CA GLU A 159 -9.02 -7.83 11.61
C GLU A 159 -9.06 -7.22 13.03
N ARG A 160 -8.26 -6.19 13.26
CA ARG A 160 -8.28 -5.43 14.50
C ARG A 160 -9.44 -4.46 14.48
N GLU A 161 -10.13 -4.33 15.61
CA GLU A 161 -11.16 -3.32 15.79
C GLU A 161 -10.53 -1.91 15.87
N ARG A 162 -11.26 -0.93 15.35
CA ARG A 162 -10.87 0.47 15.44
C ARG A 162 -11.46 1.08 16.70
N SER A 163 -10.65 1.86 17.40
CA SER A 163 -11.12 2.56 18.60
C SER A 163 -11.96 3.81 18.22
N GLU A 164 -12.75 4.29 19.18
CA GLU A 164 -13.42 5.58 19.03
C GLU A 164 -12.43 6.73 18.81
N GLU A 165 -11.25 6.64 19.42
CA GLU A 165 -10.17 7.60 19.22
C GLU A 165 -9.72 7.65 17.75
N THR A 166 -9.57 6.48 17.10
CA THR A 166 -9.27 6.42 15.67
C THR A 166 -10.34 7.15 14.84
N MET A 167 -11.61 6.99 15.21
CA MET A 167 -12.71 7.65 14.49
C MET A 167 -12.72 9.17 14.69
N ARG A 168 -12.37 9.65 15.87
CA ARG A 168 -12.22 11.10 16.16
C ARG A 168 -11.06 11.70 15.39
N LEU A 169 -9.91 11.03 15.39
CA LEU A 169 -8.72 11.49 14.68
C LEU A 169 -8.97 11.59 13.17
N ILE A 170 -9.63 10.61 12.56
CA ILE A 170 -9.89 10.67 11.11
C ILE A 170 -10.92 11.75 10.78
N GLN A 171 -11.92 11.97 11.60
CA GLN A 171 -12.85 13.06 11.42
C GLN A 171 -12.10 14.41 11.47
N ALA A 172 -11.27 14.63 12.48
CA ALA A 172 -10.46 15.84 12.59
C ALA A 172 -9.54 16.03 11.37
N ALA A 173 -8.90 14.95 10.89
CA ALA A 173 -8.07 15.01 9.70
C ALA A 173 -8.87 15.32 8.42
N GLU A 174 -10.14 14.87 8.31
CA GLU A 174 -11.00 15.18 7.17
C GLU A 174 -11.50 16.64 7.18
N GLU A 175 -11.72 17.20 8.37
CA GLU A 175 -12.15 18.60 8.58
C GLU A 175 -10.97 19.58 8.49
N SER A 176 -9.76 19.18 8.85
CA SER A 176 -8.55 19.98 8.73
C SER A 176 -8.28 20.41 7.28
N ARG A 177 -7.53 21.48 7.13
CA ARG A 177 -6.96 21.95 5.85
C ARG A 177 -5.44 21.80 5.81
N ASP A 178 -4.86 21.20 6.83
CA ASP A 178 -3.41 21.08 6.96
C ASP A 178 -2.83 20.21 5.85
N VAL A 179 -1.73 20.69 5.33
CA VAL A 179 -0.94 20.00 4.31
C VAL A 179 0.16 19.17 4.96
N ARG A 180 0.63 19.62 6.13
CA ARG A 180 1.79 19.06 6.83
C ARG A 180 1.39 18.75 8.28
N CYS A 181 1.81 17.62 8.82
CA CYS A 181 1.66 17.33 10.24
C CYS A 181 2.78 17.96 11.06
N ASP A 182 2.52 18.24 12.31
CA ASP A 182 3.50 18.87 13.22
C ASP A 182 4.61 17.90 13.64
N ARG A 183 4.27 16.62 13.81
CA ARG A 183 5.20 15.57 14.22
C ARG A 183 5.26 14.48 13.15
N GLY A 184 6.43 14.31 12.55
CA GLY A 184 6.63 13.31 11.50
C GLY A 184 8.09 13.22 11.08
N TYR A 185 8.35 13.21 9.80
CA TYR A 185 9.68 12.98 9.22
C TYR A 185 10.79 13.89 9.76
N ASP A 186 10.51 15.15 10.10
CA ASP A 186 11.50 16.09 10.65
C ASP A 186 12.09 15.66 11.98
N LEU A 187 11.32 14.90 12.79
CA LEU A 187 11.81 14.40 14.07
C LEU A 187 12.85 13.30 13.88
N GLU A 188 12.74 12.53 12.80
CA GLU A 188 13.74 11.51 12.48
C GLU A 188 15.06 12.12 11.98
N GLU A 189 15.03 13.29 11.33
CA GLU A 189 16.24 14.01 10.93
C GLU A 189 17.01 14.56 12.14
N ALA A 190 16.30 14.83 13.25
CA ALA A 190 16.92 15.23 14.51
C ALA A 190 17.48 14.05 15.33
N PHE A 191 17.11 12.81 14.99
CA PHE A 191 17.61 11.60 15.62
C PHE A 191 18.77 11.03 14.80
N ASP A 192 20.01 11.37 15.19
CA ASP A 192 21.23 10.72 14.70
C ASP A 192 21.53 9.50 15.59
N PRO A 193 21.28 8.26 15.11
CA PRO A 193 21.54 7.05 15.89
C PRO A 193 23.04 6.73 16.05
N LEU A 194 23.93 7.54 15.45
CA LEU A 194 25.38 7.32 15.41
C LEU A 194 26.16 8.53 15.96
N GLY A 195 25.49 9.51 16.56
CA GLY A 195 26.11 10.63 17.27
C GLY A 195 26.72 10.25 18.61
#